data_41e99642a0b7e11ec628ba09be011a6d
#
_entry.id   41e99642a0b7e11ec628ba09be011a6d
#
_cell.length_a   1.000
_cell.length_b   1.000
_cell.length_c   1.000
_cell.angle_alpha   90.00
_cell.angle_beta   90.00
_cell.angle_gamma   90.00
#
_symmetry.space_group_name_H-M   'P 1'
#
loop_
_entity.id
_entity.type
_entity.pdbx_description
1 polymer ?
#
loop_
_entity_poly.entity_id
_entity_poly.type
_entity_poly.pdbx_seq_one_letter_code
_entity_poly.pdbx_strand_id
1 'polypeptide(L)'
;MSASPQFPVDVGHVREHYDRLSSLYRLFWGEHLHHGYFEADESPRRAQIQLMERLAERAAIPRGARVLDIGCGLGGSAFWLAEHFGCDVTGMTISPVQARMASKKSAALGLSDRVRFEVKDANRWQPEPDRFDVVWIMESSEHFPDKPGFFERCARTLKPGGTLAVCAWLRRDAPMREDDRPLIRAIAKAMMSASLDTLSDYRRWMLDAGLSVIAAEDITRNVAPTWTHCARIGANPVVRLFLPLTGAATREFVRAFPLMVQAYAQGAMAFGLFVAKKPATGEARRSG
;
A
#
# COMPACT_ATOMS: atom_id res chain seq x y z
N MET A 1 -2.25 12.97 22.50
CA MET A 1 -1.91 13.10 21.08
C MET A 1 -3.20 13.33 20.32
N SER A 2 -3.27 14.33 19.41
CA SER A 2 -4.48 14.58 18.61
C SER A 2 -4.65 13.44 17.59
N ALA A 3 -5.81 12.79 17.58
CA ALA A 3 -6.13 11.77 16.58
C ALA A 3 -5.98 12.33 15.17
N SER A 4 -5.50 11.50 14.23
CA SER A 4 -5.43 11.89 12.82
C SER A 4 -6.83 12.25 12.30
N PRO A 5 -6.96 13.28 11.44
CA PRO A 5 -8.24 13.61 10.86
C PRO A 5 -8.75 12.42 10.04
N GLN A 6 -9.97 11.99 10.35
CA GLN A 6 -10.67 10.96 9.59
C GLN A 6 -11.41 11.61 8.43
N PHE A 7 -11.34 10.98 7.27
CA PHE A 7 -12.08 11.38 6.08
C PHE A 7 -13.11 10.31 5.76
N PRO A 8 -14.37 10.66 5.48
CA PRO A 8 -15.37 9.68 5.13
C PRO A 8 -14.99 9.04 3.79
N VAL A 9 -14.67 7.75 3.82
CA VAL A 9 -14.40 6.93 2.63
C VAL A 9 -15.52 5.92 2.47
N ASP A 10 -16.23 6.01 1.36
CA ASP A 10 -17.19 5.00 0.96
C ASP A 10 -16.44 3.87 0.22
N VAL A 11 -16.44 2.70 0.83
CA VAL A 11 -15.84 1.48 0.28
C VAL A 11 -16.39 1.14 -1.12
N GLY A 12 -17.67 1.45 -1.38
CA GLY A 12 -18.29 1.31 -2.69
C GLY A 12 -17.65 2.23 -3.73
N HIS A 13 -17.38 3.48 -3.37
CA HIS A 13 -16.69 4.42 -4.24
C HIS A 13 -15.23 4.03 -4.49
N VAL A 14 -14.51 3.52 -3.49
CA VAL A 14 -13.14 2.98 -3.68
C VAL A 14 -13.16 1.84 -4.68
N ARG A 15 -14.09 0.88 -4.52
CA ARG A 15 -14.25 -0.23 -5.47
C ARG A 15 -14.57 0.25 -6.88
N GLU A 16 -15.54 1.15 -7.04
CA GLU A 16 -15.94 1.69 -8.33
C GLU A 16 -14.78 2.43 -9.04
N HIS A 17 -14.01 3.20 -8.29
CA HIS A 17 -12.82 3.86 -8.80
C HIS A 17 -11.82 2.86 -9.39
N TYR A 18 -11.45 1.83 -8.62
CA TYR A 18 -10.52 0.81 -9.10
C TYR A 18 -11.12 -0.03 -10.22
N ASP A 19 -12.41 -0.36 -10.20
CA ASP A 19 -13.08 -1.09 -11.27
C ASP A 19 -13.03 -0.33 -12.61
N ARG A 20 -13.20 0.99 -12.58
CA ARG A 20 -13.18 1.85 -13.78
C ARG A 20 -11.76 2.16 -14.26
N LEU A 21 -10.82 2.38 -13.34
CA LEU A 21 -9.50 2.93 -13.68
C LEU A 21 -8.40 1.88 -13.82
N SER A 22 -8.63 0.62 -13.45
CA SER A 22 -7.59 -0.42 -13.50
C SER A 22 -6.99 -0.62 -14.88
N SER A 23 -7.78 -0.55 -15.94
CA SER A 23 -7.28 -0.65 -17.32
C SER A 23 -6.43 0.56 -17.71
N LEU A 24 -6.83 1.76 -17.26
CA LEU A 24 -6.10 3.01 -17.50
C LEU A 24 -4.80 3.05 -16.70
N TYR A 25 -4.85 2.67 -15.44
CA TYR A 25 -3.67 2.56 -14.60
C TYR A 25 -2.64 1.63 -15.22
N ARG A 26 -3.06 0.46 -15.70
CA ARG A 26 -2.17 -0.49 -16.38
C ARG A 26 -1.48 0.11 -17.60
N LEU A 27 -2.18 0.95 -18.36
CA LEU A 27 -1.64 1.59 -19.57
C LEU A 27 -0.60 2.67 -19.25
N PHE A 28 -0.86 3.50 -18.24
CA PHE A 28 -0.02 4.68 -17.94
C PHE A 28 0.99 4.44 -16.81
N TRP A 29 0.71 3.53 -15.86
CA TRP A 29 1.50 3.28 -14.67
C TRP A 29 2.20 1.91 -14.66
N GLY A 30 1.73 1.00 -15.52
CA GLY A 30 2.21 -0.37 -15.55
C GLY A 30 1.48 -1.27 -14.54
N GLU A 31 2.22 -2.25 -14.01
CA GLU A 31 1.66 -3.31 -13.17
C GLU A 31 1.73 -2.99 -11.68
N HIS A 32 2.59 -2.04 -11.31
CA HIS A 32 2.85 -1.65 -9.93
C HIS A 32 2.20 -0.29 -9.65
N LEU A 33 1.10 -0.29 -8.91
CA LEU A 33 0.32 0.91 -8.61
C LEU A 33 0.80 1.59 -7.31
N HIS A 34 2.10 1.58 -7.06
CA HIS A 34 2.71 2.14 -5.85
C HIS A 34 3.90 3.04 -6.19
N HIS A 35 4.42 3.76 -5.18
CA HIS A 35 5.61 4.59 -5.32
C HIS A 35 6.83 3.79 -5.78
N GLY A 36 7.80 4.51 -6.31
CA GLY A 36 9.16 4.01 -6.51
C GLY A 36 10.07 4.40 -5.35
N TYR A 37 11.09 3.59 -5.08
CA TYR A 37 12.22 3.93 -4.22
C TYR A 37 13.38 4.33 -5.12
N PHE A 38 13.76 5.61 -5.11
CA PHE A 38 14.79 6.18 -5.94
C PHE A 38 16.07 6.34 -5.13
N GLU A 39 17.14 5.72 -5.56
CA GLU A 39 18.51 5.89 -5.01
C GLU A 39 19.29 6.92 -5.81
N ALA A 40 19.02 7.00 -7.11
CA ALA A 40 19.58 7.96 -8.04
C ALA A 40 18.53 8.40 -9.08
N ASP A 41 18.86 8.38 -10.36
CA ASP A 41 17.99 8.81 -11.48
C ASP A 41 17.43 7.59 -12.26
N GLU A 42 16.87 6.65 -11.53
CA GLU A 42 16.27 5.46 -12.12
C GLU A 42 14.95 5.77 -12.82
N SER A 43 14.58 4.87 -13.76
CA SER A 43 13.24 4.91 -14.33
C SER A 43 12.18 4.61 -13.25
N PRO A 44 10.97 5.18 -13.34
CA PRO A 44 9.89 4.90 -12.39
C PRO A 44 9.62 3.40 -12.20
N ARG A 45 9.70 2.61 -13.29
CA ARG A 45 9.51 1.15 -13.22
C ARG A 45 10.61 0.46 -12.41
N ARG A 46 11.87 0.86 -12.55
CA ARG A 46 12.97 0.31 -11.75
C ARG A 46 12.81 0.70 -10.29
N ALA A 47 12.48 1.96 -10.02
CA ALA A 47 12.24 2.44 -8.67
C ALA A 47 11.07 1.72 -7.96
N GLN A 48 9.99 1.38 -8.68
CA GLN A 48 8.90 0.56 -8.14
C GLN A 48 9.39 -0.83 -7.72
N ILE A 49 10.23 -1.48 -8.53
CA ILE A 49 10.84 -2.75 -8.17
C ILE A 49 11.76 -2.59 -6.96
N GLN A 50 12.56 -1.52 -6.90
CA GLN A 50 13.45 -1.23 -5.76
C GLN A 50 12.68 -1.05 -4.44
N LEU A 51 11.46 -0.48 -4.46
CA LEU A 51 10.62 -0.40 -3.27
C LEU A 51 10.22 -1.79 -2.76
N MET A 52 9.84 -2.69 -3.65
CA MET A 52 9.53 -4.08 -3.28
C MET A 52 10.78 -4.83 -2.79
N GLU A 53 11.91 -4.68 -3.48
CA GLU A 53 13.21 -5.26 -3.07
C GLU A 53 13.57 -4.78 -1.65
N ARG A 54 13.47 -3.48 -1.39
CA ARG A 54 13.76 -2.88 -0.10
C ARG A 54 12.87 -3.43 1.02
N LEU A 55 11.55 -3.50 0.79
CA LEU A 55 10.63 -4.05 1.77
C LEU A 55 10.88 -5.55 2.00
N ALA A 56 11.13 -6.33 0.94
CA ALA A 56 11.40 -7.76 1.03
C ALA A 56 12.71 -8.07 1.77
N GLU A 57 13.76 -7.28 1.53
CA GLU A 57 15.05 -7.36 2.24
C GLU A 57 14.85 -7.12 3.75
N ARG A 58 14.16 -6.02 4.10
CA ARG A 58 13.88 -5.68 5.50
C ARG A 58 13.02 -6.72 6.20
N ALA A 59 12.04 -7.28 5.49
CA ALA A 59 11.16 -8.33 5.98
C ALA A 59 11.81 -9.70 6.06
N ALA A 60 12.98 -9.88 5.45
CA ALA A 60 13.70 -11.16 5.32
C ALA A 60 12.76 -12.28 4.84
N ILE A 61 12.10 -12.06 3.69
CA ILE A 61 11.07 -12.96 3.15
C ILE A 61 11.66 -14.37 2.96
N PRO A 62 11.11 -15.41 3.60
CA PRO A 62 11.56 -16.77 3.41
C PRO A 62 11.20 -17.29 2.00
N ARG A 63 12.08 -18.07 1.39
CA ARG A 63 11.74 -18.76 0.13
C ARG A 63 10.60 -19.75 0.35
N GLY A 64 9.66 -19.77 -0.58
CA GLY A 64 8.48 -20.63 -0.49
C GLY A 64 7.46 -20.22 0.60
N ALA A 65 7.58 -19.02 1.14
CA ALA A 65 6.65 -18.51 2.16
C ALA A 65 5.21 -18.45 1.65
N ARG A 66 4.25 -18.71 2.53
CA ARG A 66 2.83 -18.42 2.29
C ARG A 66 2.57 -16.95 2.60
N VAL A 67 2.22 -16.18 1.59
CA VAL A 67 2.04 -14.72 1.68
C VAL A 67 0.58 -14.34 1.49
N LEU A 68 0.08 -13.44 2.33
CA LEU A 68 -1.16 -12.70 2.10
C LEU A 68 -0.83 -11.28 1.65
N ASP A 69 -1.14 -10.95 0.39
CA ASP A 69 -0.97 -9.61 -0.19
C ASP A 69 -2.29 -8.84 -0.09
N ILE A 70 -2.39 -7.91 0.88
CA ILE A 70 -3.63 -7.17 1.17
C ILE A 70 -3.67 -5.87 0.38
N GLY A 71 -4.71 -5.73 -0.45
CA GLY A 71 -4.81 -4.63 -1.41
C GLY A 71 -3.94 -4.86 -2.64
N CYS A 72 -3.84 -6.10 -3.08
CA CYS A 72 -2.93 -6.57 -4.13
C CYS A 72 -3.10 -5.89 -5.50
N GLY A 73 -4.14 -5.11 -5.72
CA GLY A 73 -4.41 -4.44 -6.99
C GLY A 73 -4.43 -5.42 -8.18
N LEU A 74 -3.60 -5.15 -9.18
CA LEU A 74 -3.44 -6.01 -10.38
C LEU A 74 -2.47 -7.18 -10.16
N GLY A 75 -2.02 -7.40 -8.93
CA GLY A 75 -1.17 -8.53 -8.55
C GLY A 75 0.33 -8.32 -8.79
N GLY A 76 0.79 -7.08 -9.02
CA GLY A 76 2.20 -6.79 -9.29
C GLY A 76 3.14 -7.36 -8.24
N SER A 77 2.90 -7.05 -6.96
CA SER A 77 3.68 -7.61 -5.84
C SER A 77 3.55 -9.12 -5.73
N ALA A 78 2.33 -9.66 -5.91
CA ALA A 78 2.07 -11.08 -5.78
C ALA A 78 2.88 -11.90 -6.81
N PHE A 79 2.91 -11.47 -8.08
CA PHE A 79 3.71 -12.12 -9.11
C PHE A 79 5.20 -12.00 -8.82
N TRP A 80 5.65 -10.81 -8.43
CA TRP A 80 7.05 -10.57 -8.11
C TRP A 80 7.54 -11.46 -6.95
N LEU A 81 6.75 -11.59 -5.86
CA LEU A 81 7.06 -12.46 -4.72
C LEU A 81 7.11 -13.94 -5.13
N ALA A 82 6.18 -14.39 -5.99
CA ALA A 82 6.17 -15.75 -6.49
C ALA A 82 7.40 -16.06 -7.37
N GLU A 83 7.77 -15.14 -8.26
CA GLU A 83 8.90 -15.32 -9.18
C GLU A 83 10.27 -15.25 -8.47
N HIS A 84 10.46 -14.30 -7.54
CA HIS A 84 11.77 -14.08 -6.92
C HIS A 84 12.03 -14.94 -5.68
N PHE A 85 10.97 -15.23 -4.91
CA PHE A 85 11.09 -16.01 -3.67
C PHE A 85 10.41 -17.38 -3.72
N GLY A 86 9.72 -17.70 -4.81
CA GLY A 86 8.95 -18.95 -4.93
C GLY A 86 7.75 -19.00 -3.96
N CYS A 87 7.23 -17.84 -3.53
CA CYS A 87 6.14 -17.75 -2.57
C CYS A 87 4.83 -18.29 -3.12
N ASP A 88 4.01 -18.84 -2.21
CA ASP A 88 2.59 -19.11 -2.45
C ASP A 88 1.78 -17.90 -2.00
N VAL A 89 1.24 -17.13 -2.94
CA VAL A 89 0.61 -15.84 -2.64
C VAL A 89 -0.90 -15.89 -2.79
N THR A 90 -1.60 -15.44 -1.75
CA THR A 90 -3.03 -15.12 -1.80
C THR A 90 -3.16 -13.60 -1.86
N GLY A 91 -3.55 -13.05 -3.01
CA GLY A 91 -3.85 -11.63 -3.17
C GLY A 91 -5.29 -11.32 -2.78
N MET A 92 -5.49 -10.31 -1.96
CA MET A 92 -6.81 -9.82 -1.56
C MET A 92 -7.05 -8.44 -2.17
N THR A 93 -8.15 -8.28 -2.89
CA THR A 93 -8.60 -6.97 -3.41
C THR A 93 -10.10 -6.81 -3.23
N ILE A 94 -10.56 -5.56 -3.12
CA ILE A 94 -11.98 -5.23 -3.08
C ILE A 94 -12.63 -5.22 -4.49
N SER A 95 -11.81 -5.11 -5.54
CA SER A 95 -12.26 -4.96 -6.93
C SER A 95 -12.39 -6.33 -7.64
N PRO A 96 -13.60 -6.76 -8.02
CA PRO A 96 -13.78 -7.95 -8.85
C PRO A 96 -13.11 -7.83 -10.22
N VAL A 97 -12.97 -6.62 -10.74
CA VAL A 97 -12.27 -6.35 -12.02
C VAL A 97 -10.80 -6.65 -11.88
N GLN A 98 -10.14 -6.11 -10.84
CA GLN A 98 -8.74 -6.39 -10.56
C GLN A 98 -8.49 -7.88 -10.34
N ALA A 99 -9.30 -8.54 -9.52
CA ALA A 99 -9.16 -9.98 -9.26
C ALA A 99 -9.24 -10.80 -10.55
N ARG A 100 -10.20 -10.52 -11.44
CA ARG A 100 -10.30 -11.21 -12.75
C ARG A 100 -9.09 -10.96 -13.64
N MET A 101 -8.62 -9.69 -13.72
CA MET A 101 -7.45 -9.34 -14.54
C MET A 101 -6.19 -10.02 -14.01
N ALA A 102 -5.99 -10.00 -12.70
CA ALA A 102 -4.85 -10.64 -12.04
C ALA A 102 -4.90 -12.18 -12.18
N SER A 103 -6.06 -12.82 -11.99
CA SER A 103 -6.22 -14.26 -12.19
C SER A 103 -5.95 -14.69 -13.64
N LYS A 104 -6.44 -13.91 -14.62
CA LYS A 104 -6.12 -14.16 -16.05
C LYS A 104 -4.62 -14.05 -16.32
N LYS A 105 -3.95 -13.07 -15.71
CA LYS A 105 -2.50 -12.92 -15.83
C LYS A 105 -1.76 -14.06 -15.13
N SER A 106 -2.19 -14.50 -13.95
CA SER A 106 -1.62 -15.67 -13.25
C SER A 106 -1.64 -16.90 -14.14
N ALA A 107 -2.76 -17.18 -14.81
CA ALA A 107 -2.89 -18.29 -15.74
C ALA A 107 -1.95 -18.15 -16.95
N ALA A 108 -1.86 -16.95 -17.53
CA ALA A 108 -0.97 -16.69 -18.66
C ALA A 108 0.52 -16.83 -18.33
N LEU A 109 0.90 -16.59 -17.08
CA LEU A 109 2.27 -16.78 -16.56
C LEU A 109 2.54 -18.20 -16.06
N GLY A 110 1.54 -19.11 -16.06
CA GLY A 110 1.69 -20.46 -15.50
C GLY A 110 1.84 -20.47 -13.96
N LEU A 111 1.34 -19.43 -13.28
CA LEU A 111 1.48 -19.26 -11.83
C LEU A 111 0.20 -19.59 -11.04
N SER A 112 -0.83 -20.15 -11.67
CA SER A 112 -2.15 -20.37 -11.04
C SER A 112 -2.11 -21.29 -9.81
N ASP A 113 -1.13 -22.16 -9.71
CA ASP A 113 -0.95 -23.05 -8.55
C ASP A 113 -0.36 -22.30 -7.34
N ARG A 114 0.36 -21.21 -7.58
CA ARG A 114 1.07 -20.42 -6.55
C ARG A 114 0.41 -19.08 -6.24
N VAL A 115 -0.23 -18.42 -7.22
CA VAL A 115 -0.76 -17.06 -7.07
C VAL A 115 -2.26 -17.07 -7.33
N ARG A 116 -3.03 -16.82 -6.27
CA ARG A 116 -4.49 -16.80 -6.28
C ARG A 116 -5.01 -15.45 -5.81
N PHE A 117 -6.17 -15.04 -6.32
CA PHE A 117 -6.77 -13.76 -5.99
C PHE A 117 -8.18 -13.94 -5.45
N GLU A 118 -8.49 -13.25 -4.35
CA GLU A 118 -9.77 -13.27 -3.67
C GLU A 118 -10.37 -11.87 -3.62
N VAL A 119 -11.69 -11.77 -3.89
CA VAL A 119 -12.43 -10.52 -3.71
C VAL A 119 -12.91 -10.47 -2.27
N LYS A 120 -12.26 -9.65 -1.46
CA LYS A 120 -12.59 -9.46 -0.03
C LYS A 120 -12.37 -8.02 0.41
N ASP A 121 -13.23 -7.53 1.29
CA ASP A 121 -13.05 -6.26 1.98
C ASP A 121 -12.15 -6.46 3.20
N ALA A 122 -10.96 -5.87 3.18
CA ALA A 122 -9.99 -5.96 4.28
C ALA A 122 -10.51 -5.34 5.60
N ASN A 123 -11.47 -4.40 5.52
CA ASN A 123 -12.10 -3.83 6.72
C ASN A 123 -13.01 -4.81 7.46
N ARG A 124 -13.60 -5.76 6.73
CA ARG A 124 -14.57 -6.75 7.26
C ARG A 124 -14.06 -8.17 7.23
N TRP A 125 -12.86 -8.37 6.68
CA TRP A 125 -12.26 -9.69 6.57
C TRP A 125 -12.07 -10.34 7.94
N GLN A 126 -12.47 -11.62 8.03
CA GLN A 126 -12.28 -12.47 9.20
C GLN A 126 -11.06 -13.35 8.95
N PRO A 127 -9.94 -13.14 9.66
CA PRO A 127 -8.72 -13.89 9.44
C PRO A 127 -8.80 -15.31 10.02
N GLU A 128 -8.33 -16.27 9.21
CA GLU A 128 -7.97 -17.58 9.74
C GLU A 128 -6.68 -17.44 10.56
N PRO A 129 -6.63 -17.90 11.81
CA PRO A 129 -5.44 -17.77 12.62
C PRO A 129 -4.27 -18.59 12.08
N ASP A 130 -3.05 -18.11 12.28
CA ASP A 130 -1.79 -18.81 12.04
C ASP A 130 -1.65 -19.41 10.63
N ARG A 131 -2.16 -18.72 9.62
CA ARG A 131 -2.23 -19.20 8.23
C ARG A 131 -1.02 -18.82 7.37
N PHE A 132 -0.50 -17.61 7.55
CA PHE A 132 0.51 -17.02 6.68
C PHE A 132 1.85 -16.81 7.37
N ASP A 133 2.93 -17.02 6.63
CA ASP A 133 4.29 -16.71 7.07
C ASP A 133 4.55 -15.21 6.95
N VAL A 134 3.93 -14.57 5.95
CA VAL A 134 4.07 -13.13 5.68
C VAL A 134 2.70 -12.51 5.37
N VAL A 135 2.43 -11.34 5.94
CA VAL A 135 1.40 -10.41 5.48
C VAL A 135 2.12 -9.24 4.82
N TRP A 136 1.81 -9.01 3.54
CA TRP A 136 2.39 -7.97 2.70
C TRP A 136 1.35 -6.89 2.41
N ILE A 137 1.71 -5.63 2.60
CA ILE A 137 0.82 -4.48 2.41
C ILE A 137 1.61 -3.40 1.68
N MET A 138 1.28 -3.16 0.42
CA MET A 138 1.91 -2.15 -0.39
C MET A 138 0.88 -1.06 -0.73
N GLU A 139 0.90 0.04 0.04
CA GLU A 139 0.07 1.24 -0.20
C GLU A 139 -1.43 0.94 -0.33
N SER A 140 -1.98 0.25 0.66
CA SER A 140 -3.42 -0.02 0.73
C SER A 140 -4.04 0.31 2.08
N SER A 141 -3.24 0.38 3.14
CA SER A 141 -3.72 0.63 4.50
C SER A 141 -4.33 2.02 4.70
N GLU A 142 -4.01 2.97 3.84
CA GLU A 142 -4.53 4.34 3.84
C GLU A 142 -6.05 4.40 3.62
N HIS A 143 -6.60 3.40 2.92
CA HIS A 143 -8.03 3.30 2.65
C HIS A 143 -8.84 2.73 3.82
N PHE A 144 -8.17 2.22 4.87
CA PHE A 144 -8.86 1.54 5.97
C PHE A 144 -9.16 2.50 7.11
N PRO A 145 -10.45 2.69 7.48
CA PRO A 145 -10.85 3.59 8.56
C PRO A 145 -10.49 3.07 9.96
N ASP A 146 -10.52 1.74 10.16
CA ASP A 146 -10.15 1.07 11.41
C ASP A 146 -8.78 0.41 11.29
N LYS A 147 -7.71 1.20 11.34
CA LYS A 147 -6.35 0.68 11.28
C LYS A 147 -5.93 -0.13 12.51
N PRO A 148 -6.28 0.25 13.77
CA PRO A 148 -5.98 -0.60 14.92
C PRO A 148 -6.53 -2.03 14.76
N GLY A 149 -7.84 -2.17 14.52
CA GLY A 149 -8.44 -3.48 14.31
C GLY A 149 -7.96 -4.20 13.04
N PHE A 150 -7.52 -3.44 12.03
CA PHE A 150 -6.87 -4.02 10.85
C PHE A 150 -5.54 -4.67 11.21
N PHE A 151 -4.68 -4.04 12.00
CA PHE A 151 -3.41 -4.63 12.44
C PHE A 151 -3.60 -5.82 13.38
N GLU A 152 -4.64 -5.82 14.23
CA GLU A 152 -5.02 -6.99 15.02
C GLU A 152 -5.39 -8.19 14.12
N ARG A 153 -6.16 -7.94 13.06
CA ARG A 153 -6.50 -8.98 12.06
C ARG A 153 -5.25 -9.50 11.34
N CYS A 154 -4.31 -8.63 10.99
CA CYS A 154 -3.02 -9.03 10.42
C CYS A 154 -2.21 -9.91 11.38
N ALA A 155 -2.09 -9.49 12.65
CA ALA A 155 -1.38 -10.26 13.67
C ALA A 155 -2.02 -11.64 13.90
N ARG A 156 -3.37 -11.72 13.89
CA ARG A 156 -4.09 -12.98 14.06
C ARG A 156 -3.80 -13.98 12.96
N THR A 157 -3.74 -13.56 11.70
CA THR A 157 -3.53 -14.48 10.56
C THR A 157 -2.08 -14.89 10.39
N LEU A 158 -1.13 -14.14 10.95
CA LEU A 158 0.28 -14.51 10.95
C LEU A 158 0.53 -15.73 11.82
N LYS A 159 1.35 -16.66 11.35
CA LYS A 159 1.91 -17.73 12.18
C LYS A 159 2.80 -17.15 13.27
N PRO A 160 3.00 -17.85 14.41
CA PRO A 160 4.08 -17.52 15.34
C PRO A 160 5.43 -17.40 14.58
N GLY A 161 6.18 -16.32 14.81
CA GLY A 161 7.40 -15.99 14.05
C GLY A 161 7.16 -15.34 12.69
N GLY A 162 5.90 -15.25 12.23
CA GLY A 162 5.53 -14.65 10.94
C GLY A 162 5.76 -13.14 10.90
N THR A 163 5.89 -12.59 9.71
CA THR A 163 6.30 -11.20 9.44
C THR A 163 5.17 -10.39 8.82
N LEU A 164 4.93 -9.20 9.36
CA LEU A 164 4.13 -8.14 8.74
C LEU A 164 5.08 -7.16 8.04
N ALA A 165 4.88 -6.93 6.75
CA ALA A 165 5.67 -6.01 5.92
C ALA A 165 4.74 -4.97 5.28
N VAL A 166 4.99 -3.68 5.54
CA VAL A 166 4.08 -2.58 5.15
C VAL A 166 4.86 -1.43 4.54
N CYS A 167 4.39 -0.92 3.41
CA CYS A 167 4.69 0.42 2.93
C CYS A 167 3.41 1.25 2.92
N ALA A 168 3.46 2.47 3.45
CA ALA A 168 2.28 3.30 3.63
C ALA A 168 2.56 4.81 3.45
N TRP A 169 1.55 5.52 2.91
CA TRP A 169 1.53 6.97 2.90
C TRP A 169 1.21 7.48 4.30
N LEU A 170 1.95 8.48 4.71
CA LEU A 170 1.85 9.08 6.03
C LEU A 170 1.71 10.59 5.92
N ARG A 171 1.27 11.20 7.00
CA ARG A 171 1.59 12.59 7.30
C ARG A 171 2.84 12.66 8.18
N ARG A 172 3.46 13.84 8.22
CA ARG A 172 4.59 14.11 9.10
C ARG A 172 4.29 13.73 10.56
N ASP A 173 5.28 13.16 11.22
CA ASP A 173 5.21 12.77 12.64
C ASP A 173 5.45 13.98 13.56
N ALA A 174 4.57 14.96 13.43
CA ALA A 174 4.53 16.17 14.25
C ALA A 174 3.09 16.71 14.25
N PRO A 175 2.74 17.65 15.15
CA PRO A 175 1.45 18.31 15.06
C PRO A 175 1.23 18.92 13.69
N MET A 176 0.03 18.69 13.13
CA MET A 176 -0.34 19.20 11.81
C MET A 176 -0.40 20.73 11.87
N ARG A 177 0.33 21.41 10.98
CA ARG A 177 0.22 22.86 10.84
C ARG A 177 -1.16 23.20 10.27
N GLU A 178 -1.71 24.34 10.69
CA GLU A 178 -3.01 24.82 10.19
C GLU A 178 -2.99 24.97 8.66
N ASP A 179 -1.90 25.47 8.10
CA ASP A 179 -1.72 25.68 6.66
C ASP A 179 -1.62 24.36 5.85
N ASP A 180 -1.25 23.25 6.50
CA ASP A 180 -1.18 21.93 5.85
C ASP A 180 -2.58 21.26 5.78
N ARG A 181 -3.53 21.63 6.65
CA ARG A 181 -4.86 20.96 6.73
C ARG A 181 -5.66 20.97 5.43
N PRO A 182 -5.78 22.10 4.70
CA PRO A 182 -6.51 22.13 3.44
C PRO A 182 -5.86 21.22 2.38
N LEU A 183 -4.52 21.23 2.32
CA LEU A 183 -3.73 20.43 1.39
C LEU A 183 -3.91 18.92 1.66
N ILE A 184 -3.74 18.50 2.91
CA ILE A 184 -3.92 17.11 3.33
C ILE A 184 -5.35 16.62 3.08
N ARG A 185 -6.36 17.47 3.36
CA ARG A 185 -7.76 17.15 3.06
C ARG A 185 -8.01 16.96 1.56
N ALA A 186 -7.47 17.85 0.72
CA ALA A 186 -7.61 17.74 -0.72
C ALA A 186 -6.97 16.46 -1.26
N ILE A 187 -5.78 16.11 -0.76
CA ILE A 187 -5.07 14.87 -1.12
C ILE A 187 -5.89 13.64 -0.66
N ALA A 188 -6.28 13.59 0.60
CA ALA A 188 -7.03 12.46 1.14
C ALA A 188 -8.32 12.20 0.36
N LYS A 189 -9.05 13.27 -0.02
CA LYS A 189 -10.24 13.17 -0.85
C LYS A 189 -9.91 12.61 -2.25
N ALA A 190 -8.93 13.17 -2.94
CA ALA A 190 -8.58 12.79 -4.31
C ALA A 190 -8.01 11.36 -4.40
N MET A 191 -7.32 10.92 -3.35
CA MET A 191 -6.70 9.60 -3.24
C MET A 191 -7.56 8.60 -2.45
N MET A 192 -8.77 9.01 -2.01
CA MET A 192 -9.71 8.19 -1.23
C MET A 192 -9.08 7.58 0.03
N SER A 193 -8.19 8.32 0.68
CA SER A 193 -7.57 7.89 1.92
C SER A 193 -8.51 8.16 3.09
N ALA A 194 -8.76 7.15 3.93
CA ALA A 194 -9.59 7.28 5.12
C ALA A 194 -8.93 8.15 6.20
N SER A 195 -7.60 8.03 6.31
CA SER A 195 -6.75 8.90 7.13
C SER A 195 -5.31 8.83 6.63
N LEU A 196 -4.57 9.90 6.86
CA LEU A 196 -3.11 9.92 6.73
C LEU A 196 -2.55 10.02 8.16
N ASP A 197 -2.00 8.91 8.61
CA ASP A 197 -1.52 8.76 9.99
C ASP A 197 0.00 8.92 10.04
N THR A 198 0.59 8.91 11.22
CA THR A 198 2.01 9.12 11.40
C THR A 198 2.78 7.81 11.45
N LEU A 199 4.10 7.88 11.32
CA LEU A 199 4.99 6.74 11.54
C LEU A 199 4.85 6.19 12.97
N SER A 200 4.71 7.08 13.96
CA SER A 200 4.48 6.71 15.36
C SER A 200 3.12 6.01 15.56
N ASP A 201 2.06 6.43 14.84
CA ASP A 201 0.75 5.77 14.93
C ASP A 201 0.81 4.34 14.42
N TYR A 202 1.39 4.11 13.24
CA TYR A 202 1.57 2.77 12.67
C TYR A 202 2.38 1.87 13.60
N ARG A 203 3.51 2.39 14.12
CA ARG A 203 4.34 1.65 15.06
C ARG A 203 3.55 1.26 16.33
N ARG A 204 2.77 2.19 16.88
CA ARG A 204 1.94 1.93 18.06
C ARG A 204 0.90 0.84 17.78
N TRP A 205 0.13 0.94 16.69
CA TRP A 205 -0.90 -0.07 16.35
C TRP A 205 -0.33 -1.46 16.14
N MET A 206 0.86 -1.58 15.57
CA MET A 206 1.55 -2.87 15.45
C MET A 206 1.92 -3.44 16.83
N LEU A 207 2.42 -2.59 17.74
CA LEU A 207 2.73 -2.99 19.12
C LEU A 207 1.46 -3.38 19.89
N ASP A 208 0.40 -2.58 19.77
CA ASP A 208 -0.90 -2.84 20.43
C ASP A 208 -1.53 -4.15 19.92
N ALA A 209 -1.30 -4.49 18.65
CA ALA A 209 -1.70 -5.78 18.06
C ALA A 209 -0.81 -6.98 18.51
N GLY A 210 0.14 -6.77 19.43
CA GLY A 210 1.02 -7.81 19.95
C GLY A 210 2.18 -8.18 19.04
N LEU A 211 2.53 -7.33 18.07
CA LEU A 211 3.67 -7.54 17.19
C LEU A 211 4.93 -6.84 17.74
N SER A 212 6.09 -7.41 17.49
CA SER A 212 7.40 -6.78 17.77
C SER A 212 7.85 -6.01 16.53
N VAL A 213 7.93 -4.68 16.62
CA VAL A 213 8.37 -3.83 15.50
C VAL A 213 9.88 -3.94 15.32
N ILE A 214 10.30 -4.44 14.17
CA ILE A 214 11.70 -4.67 13.78
C ILE A 214 12.26 -3.46 13.03
N ALA A 215 11.45 -2.84 12.18
CA ALA A 215 11.80 -1.63 11.44
C ALA A 215 10.60 -0.69 11.35
N ALA A 216 10.85 0.60 11.46
CA ALA A 216 9.92 1.68 11.18
C ALA A 216 10.75 2.83 10.60
N GLU A 217 10.85 2.90 9.27
CA GLU A 217 11.75 3.79 8.55
C GLU A 217 10.95 4.86 7.80
N ASP A 218 11.35 6.11 7.94
CA ASP A 218 10.87 7.19 7.07
C ASP A 218 11.73 7.18 5.79
N ILE A 219 11.14 6.78 4.68
CA ILE A 219 11.77 6.73 3.36
C ILE A 219 11.21 7.79 2.41
N THR A 220 10.63 8.85 2.96
CA THR A 220 9.99 9.96 2.22
C THR A 220 10.87 10.51 1.12
N ARG A 221 12.15 10.77 1.43
CA ARG A 221 13.10 11.34 0.48
C ARG A 221 13.27 10.48 -0.78
N ASN A 222 13.28 9.16 -0.59
CA ASN A 222 13.49 8.21 -1.67
C ASN A 222 12.25 8.03 -2.55
N VAL A 223 11.04 8.20 -2.00
CA VAL A 223 9.79 7.98 -2.76
C VAL A 223 9.20 9.26 -3.36
N ALA A 224 9.54 10.44 -2.82
CA ALA A 224 9.03 11.73 -3.28
C ALA A 224 9.17 11.97 -4.79
N PRO A 225 10.25 11.54 -5.49
CA PRO A 225 10.39 11.71 -6.94
C PRO A 225 9.26 11.09 -7.76
N THR A 226 8.55 10.06 -7.22
CA THR A 226 7.38 9.45 -7.87
C THR A 226 6.38 10.52 -8.31
N TRP A 227 6.03 11.45 -7.42
CA TRP A 227 5.02 12.47 -7.73
C TRP A 227 5.52 13.54 -8.70
N THR A 228 6.82 13.77 -8.77
CA THR A 228 7.42 14.62 -9.81
C THR A 228 7.25 13.97 -11.19
N HIS A 229 7.45 12.66 -11.30
CA HIS A 229 7.19 11.93 -12.54
C HIS A 229 5.70 11.96 -12.91
N CYS A 230 4.82 11.75 -11.93
CA CYS A 230 3.37 11.83 -12.13
C CYS A 230 2.92 13.20 -12.61
N ALA A 231 3.42 14.27 -11.98
CA ALA A 231 3.10 15.62 -12.37
C ALA A 231 3.56 15.93 -13.80
N ARG A 232 4.72 15.43 -14.23
CA ARG A 232 5.18 15.53 -15.63
C ARG A 232 4.25 14.81 -16.59
N ILE A 233 3.77 13.60 -16.25
CA ILE A 233 2.76 12.88 -17.06
C ILE A 233 1.48 13.70 -17.14
N GLY A 234 0.96 14.19 -16.03
CA GLY A 234 -0.26 15.01 -16.00
C GLY A 234 -0.14 16.35 -16.73
N ALA A 235 1.07 16.91 -16.84
CA ALA A 235 1.38 18.12 -17.59
C ALA A 235 1.55 17.88 -19.11
N ASN A 236 1.68 16.62 -19.55
CA ASN A 236 1.86 16.29 -20.97
C ASN A 236 0.67 16.81 -21.79
N PRO A 237 0.91 17.54 -22.90
CA PRO A 237 -0.15 18.13 -23.73
C PRO A 237 -1.17 17.12 -24.23
N VAL A 238 -0.74 15.89 -24.58
CA VAL A 238 -1.64 14.81 -25.03
C VAL A 238 -2.54 14.37 -23.88
N VAL A 239 -1.99 14.14 -22.67
CA VAL A 239 -2.79 13.79 -21.49
C VAL A 239 -3.80 14.90 -21.19
N ARG A 240 -3.38 16.17 -21.22
CA ARG A 240 -4.26 17.33 -20.98
C ARG A 240 -5.37 17.46 -22.03
N LEU A 241 -5.10 17.13 -23.30
CA LEU A 241 -6.09 17.16 -24.37
C LEU A 241 -7.21 16.11 -24.15
N PHE A 242 -6.83 14.90 -23.73
CA PHE A 242 -7.78 13.80 -23.53
C PHE A 242 -8.39 13.74 -22.12
N LEU A 243 -7.78 14.40 -21.12
CA LEU A 243 -8.24 14.40 -19.73
C LEU A 243 -9.72 14.84 -19.56
N PRO A 244 -10.25 15.87 -20.27
CA PRO A 244 -11.65 16.27 -20.18
C PRO A 244 -12.64 15.17 -20.62
N LEU A 245 -12.21 14.25 -21.49
CA LEU A 245 -13.01 13.13 -21.97
C LEU A 245 -13.08 11.96 -20.99
N THR A 246 -12.28 12.01 -19.91
CA THR A 246 -12.26 10.98 -18.85
C THR A 246 -13.33 11.28 -17.79
N GLY A 247 -13.62 10.28 -16.95
CA GLY A 247 -14.52 10.44 -15.81
C GLY A 247 -14.04 11.46 -14.77
N ALA A 248 -14.95 11.97 -13.94
CA ALA A 248 -14.64 12.97 -12.91
C ALA A 248 -13.53 12.50 -11.95
N ALA A 249 -13.58 11.23 -11.53
CA ALA A 249 -12.59 10.62 -10.63
C ALA A 249 -11.17 10.65 -11.23
N THR A 250 -11.01 10.35 -12.52
CA THR A 250 -9.71 10.43 -13.21
C THR A 250 -9.17 11.86 -13.22
N ARG A 251 -10.05 12.83 -13.51
CA ARG A 251 -9.66 14.25 -13.51
C ARG A 251 -9.25 14.73 -12.13
N GLU A 252 -9.96 14.34 -11.08
CA GLU A 252 -9.64 14.67 -9.68
C GLU A 252 -8.32 14.05 -9.27
N PHE A 253 -8.09 12.79 -9.60
CA PHE A 253 -6.84 12.08 -9.36
C PHE A 253 -5.63 12.76 -10.01
N VAL A 254 -5.71 13.07 -11.33
CA VAL A 254 -4.60 13.75 -12.03
C VAL A 254 -4.36 15.16 -11.49
N ARG A 255 -5.41 15.90 -11.10
CA ARG A 255 -5.30 17.22 -10.49
C ARG A 255 -4.60 17.20 -9.13
N ALA A 256 -4.59 16.06 -8.45
CA ALA A 256 -3.90 15.91 -7.17
C ALA A 256 -2.38 15.77 -7.31
N PHE A 257 -1.84 15.44 -8.47
CA PHE A 257 -0.39 15.24 -8.64
C PHE A 257 0.46 16.44 -8.21
N PRO A 258 0.16 17.69 -8.62
CA PRO A 258 0.88 18.86 -8.12
C PRO A 258 0.72 19.06 -6.60
N LEU A 259 -0.44 18.73 -6.04
CA LEU A 259 -0.67 18.81 -4.59
C LEU A 259 0.21 17.82 -3.83
N MET A 260 0.41 16.62 -4.37
CA MET A 260 1.32 15.63 -3.79
C MET A 260 2.77 16.14 -3.83
N VAL A 261 3.22 16.67 -4.97
CA VAL A 261 4.56 17.29 -5.07
C VAL A 261 4.74 18.38 -4.01
N GLN A 262 3.76 19.27 -3.88
CA GLN A 262 3.76 20.33 -2.87
C GLN A 262 3.83 19.76 -1.45
N ALA A 263 2.99 18.78 -1.12
CA ALA A 263 2.89 18.20 0.21
C ALA A 263 4.19 17.51 0.65
N TYR A 264 4.85 16.78 -0.27
CA TYR A 264 6.17 16.20 -0.01
C TYR A 264 7.25 17.29 0.16
N ALA A 265 7.25 18.30 -0.69
CA ALA A 265 8.22 19.41 -0.62
C ALA A 265 8.10 20.23 0.67
N GLN A 266 6.88 20.43 1.19
CA GLN A 266 6.62 21.12 2.45
C GLN A 266 6.84 20.23 3.69
N GLY A 267 7.05 18.92 3.49
CA GLY A 267 7.10 17.93 4.57
C GLY A 267 5.76 17.75 5.28
N ALA A 268 4.62 17.99 4.61
CA ALA A 268 3.30 17.69 5.13
C ALA A 268 2.96 16.20 4.96
N MET A 269 3.39 15.60 3.84
CA MET A 269 3.36 14.17 3.59
C MET A 269 4.68 13.50 3.94
N ALA A 270 4.59 12.24 4.33
CA ALA A 270 5.71 11.34 4.57
C ALA A 270 5.39 9.95 4.01
N PHE A 271 6.36 9.05 4.05
CA PHE A 271 6.18 7.68 3.60
C PHE A 271 6.97 6.72 4.50
N GLY A 272 6.26 5.70 5.01
CA GLY A 272 6.81 4.75 5.95
C GLY A 272 7.03 3.37 5.36
N LEU A 273 8.13 2.75 5.77
CA LEU A 273 8.40 1.33 5.60
C LEU A 273 8.43 0.68 6.98
N PHE A 274 7.63 -0.36 7.17
CA PHE A 274 7.50 -1.02 8.46
C PHE A 274 7.68 -2.53 8.31
N VAL A 275 8.37 -3.12 9.28
CA VAL A 275 8.46 -4.56 9.46
C VAL A 275 8.20 -4.89 10.91
N ALA A 276 7.27 -5.81 11.16
CA ALA A 276 7.01 -6.31 12.49
C ALA A 276 6.87 -7.84 12.48
N LYS A 277 7.16 -8.49 13.59
CA LYS A 277 7.06 -9.94 13.75
C LYS A 277 6.05 -10.32 14.82
N LYS A 278 5.29 -11.38 14.55
CA LYS A 278 4.51 -12.05 15.58
C LYS A 278 5.48 -12.85 16.46
N PRO A 279 5.50 -12.68 17.81
CA PRO A 279 6.37 -13.44 18.68
C PRO A 279 6.22 -14.95 18.45
N ALA A 280 7.33 -15.69 18.54
CA ALA A 280 7.30 -17.15 18.47
C ALA A 280 6.60 -17.73 19.72
N THR A 281 6.01 -18.93 19.57
CA THR A 281 5.36 -19.62 20.68
C THR A 281 6.40 -19.92 21.76
N GLY A 282 6.34 -19.24 22.90
CA GLY A 282 7.31 -19.39 24.01
C GLY A 282 8.05 -18.12 24.40
N GLU A 283 8.16 -17.11 23.54
CA GLU A 283 8.79 -15.82 23.88
C GLU A 283 7.86 -14.88 24.68
N ALA A 284 6.54 -14.99 24.48
CA ALA A 284 5.52 -14.20 25.17
C ALA A 284 5.47 -14.42 26.71
N ARG A 285 6.17 -15.41 27.26
CA ARG A 285 6.19 -15.74 28.70
C ARG A 285 7.39 -15.16 29.47
N ARG A 286 8.30 -14.44 28.81
CA ARG A 286 9.54 -13.95 29.46
C ARG A 286 9.56 -12.45 29.77
N SER A 287 8.52 -11.72 29.44
CA SER A 287 8.40 -10.27 29.67
C SER A 287 7.16 -9.91 30.51
N GLY A 288 6.90 -10.70 31.54
CA GLY A 288 5.90 -10.45 32.58
C GLY A 288 6.58 -10.24 33.92
#